data_af87f80132326808fa2cb1a01d398810
#
_entry.id   af87f80132326808fa2cb1a01d398810
#
_cell.length_a   1.000
_cell.length_b   1.000
_cell.length_c   1.000
_cell.angle_alpha   90.00
_cell.angle_beta   90.00
_cell.angle_gamma   90.00
#
_symmetry.space_group_name_H-M   'P 1'
#
loop_
_entity.id
_entity.type
_entity.pdbx_description
1 polymer ?
#
loop_
_entity_poly.entity_id
_entity_poly.type
_entity_poly.pdbx_seq_one_letter_code
_entity_poly.pdbx_strand_id
1 'polypeptide(L)'
;MNLNSNIAEFCTTNFKYMIALSVNINKIATIRNARGGNTPDVIVAAQNIERFGADGITVHPRPDERHIRYADVPALKKVVKTEFNVEGYPTSDFMELVIQSKPNQVTLVPDAPDAITSNAGWDVETHFDFLSGIVKELKSHGMRVSIFMEANPALMAKAAATGTDRVELYTESYAVGYSFDKEKAVAPFIETAKAAHSAGLGVNAGHDLNMANLKYFAQQVPHLDEVSIGHALISDALYFGLENTVQMYKNELM
;
A
#
# COMPACT_ATOMS: atom_id res chain seq x y z
N MET A 1 -31.70 0.15 -50.44
CA MET A 1 -31.11 1.16 -49.52
C MET A 1 -30.89 0.47 -48.18
N ASN A 2 -29.64 0.13 -47.88
CA ASN A 2 -29.25 -0.61 -46.68
C ASN A 2 -29.10 0.37 -45.49
N LEU A 3 -29.94 0.22 -44.49
CA LEU A 3 -29.88 0.94 -43.19
C LEU A 3 -29.51 -0.04 -42.09
N ASN A 4 -28.32 -0.63 -42.17
CA ASN A 4 -27.82 -1.52 -41.10
C ASN A 4 -26.28 -1.51 -41.04
N SER A 5 -25.71 -0.35 -40.75
CA SER A 5 -24.26 -0.26 -40.45
C SER A 5 -23.97 0.97 -39.59
N ASN A 6 -24.40 1.02 -38.34
CA ASN A 6 -23.90 2.03 -37.38
C ASN A 6 -24.41 1.78 -35.93
N ILE A 7 -24.49 0.53 -35.46
CA ILE A 7 -24.83 0.24 -34.05
C ILE A 7 -23.70 -0.55 -33.32
N ALA A 8 -22.54 -0.71 -33.92
CA ALA A 8 -21.47 -1.52 -33.32
C ALA A 8 -20.32 -0.73 -32.67
N GLU A 9 -20.41 0.60 -32.54
CA GLU A 9 -19.28 1.42 -32.03
C GLU A 9 -19.52 2.14 -30.70
N PHE A 10 -20.57 1.85 -29.96
CA PHE A 10 -20.85 2.54 -28.69
C PHE A 10 -21.02 1.60 -27.50
N CYS A 11 -20.09 0.66 -27.32
CA CYS A 11 -20.04 -0.09 -26.05
C CYS A 11 -18.62 -0.58 -25.72
N THR A 12 -17.62 0.29 -25.84
CA THR A 12 -16.44 0.16 -25.01
C THR A 12 -16.73 0.94 -23.73
N THR A 13 -17.48 0.33 -22.82
CA THR A 13 -17.46 0.74 -21.42
C THR A 13 -16.00 0.64 -20.99
N ASN A 14 -15.31 1.78 -20.92
CA ASN A 14 -14.09 1.90 -20.14
C ASN A 14 -14.46 1.49 -18.71
N PHE A 15 -14.27 0.22 -18.37
CA PHE A 15 -14.16 -0.17 -16.98
C PHE A 15 -12.96 0.58 -16.44
N LYS A 16 -13.20 1.75 -15.87
CA LYS A 16 -12.16 2.49 -15.15
C LYS A 16 -11.70 1.53 -14.06
N TYR A 17 -10.47 1.07 -14.17
CA TYR A 17 -9.85 0.21 -13.16
C TYR A 17 -9.89 0.97 -11.84
N MET A 18 -10.59 0.42 -10.83
CA MET A 18 -10.74 1.11 -9.55
C MET A 18 -9.47 0.85 -8.72
N ILE A 19 -8.76 1.93 -8.42
CA ILE A 19 -7.60 1.89 -7.53
C ILE A 19 -8.11 1.64 -6.11
N ALA A 20 -7.58 0.62 -5.44
CA ALA A 20 -7.95 0.27 -4.08
C ALA A 20 -7.34 1.27 -3.06
N LEU A 21 -8.13 1.65 -2.06
CA LEU A 21 -7.66 2.40 -0.90
C LEU A 21 -7.43 1.45 0.27
N SER A 22 -6.19 1.20 0.62
CA SER A 22 -5.80 0.55 1.88
C SER A 22 -5.49 1.62 2.93
N VAL A 23 -6.13 1.55 4.08
CA VAL A 23 -5.90 2.52 5.17
C VAL A 23 -4.90 1.94 6.16
N ASN A 24 -3.74 2.60 6.27
CA ASN A 24 -2.73 2.24 7.26
C ASN A 24 -3.10 2.83 8.62
N ILE A 25 -3.43 1.96 9.59
CA ILE A 25 -3.94 2.33 10.91
C ILE A 25 -2.87 2.49 12.00
N ASN A 26 -1.58 2.52 11.63
CA ASN A 26 -0.49 2.65 12.59
C ASN A 26 -0.65 3.90 13.50
N LYS A 27 -1.13 5.02 12.95
CA LYS A 27 -1.30 6.26 13.74
C LYS A 27 -2.42 6.17 14.77
N ILE A 28 -3.47 5.39 14.50
CA ILE A 28 -4.50 5.07 15.49
C ILE A 28 -3.88 4.30 16.67
N ALA A 29 -3.04 3.30 16.35
CA ALA A 29 -2.31 2.55 17.37
C ALA A 29 -1.30 3.42 18.14
N THR A 30 -0.65 4.41 17.49
CA THR A 30 0.20 5.39 18.17
C THR A 30 -0.58 6.18 19.22
N ILE A 31 -1.77 6.67 18.89
CA ILE A 31 -2.65 7.38 19.84
C ILE A 31 -3.03 6.46 21.00
N ARG A 32 -3.42 5.20 20.73
CA ARG A 32 -3.70 4.20 21.75
C ARG A 32 -2.52 4.03 22.72
N ASN A 33 -1.33 3.85 22.17
CA ASN A 33 -0.13 3.56 22.96
C ASN A 33 0.35 4.76 23.78
N ALA A 34 0.07 5.98 23.35
CA ALA A 34 0.47 7.20 24.06
C ALA A 34 -0.08 7.26 25.49
N ARG A 35 -1.13 6.50 25.81
CA ARG A 35 -1.74 6.49 27.14
C ARG A 35 -1.75 5.12 27.84
N GLY A 36 -1.23 4.08 27.19
CA GLY A 36 -1.09 2.74 27.78
C GLY A 36 -2.39 1.92 27.90
N GLY A 37 -3.52 2.44 27.39
CA GLY A 37 -4.80 1.73 27.39
C GLY A 37 -5.09 1.01 26.06
N ASN A 38 -6.40 0.81 25.76
CA ASN A 38 -6.88 0.29 24.48
C ASN A 38 -7.82 1.29 23.76
N THR A 39 -7.62 2.58 23.96
CA THR A 39 -8.41 3.65 23.32
C THR A 39 -7.49 4.60 22.57
N PRO A 40 -7.73 4.81 21.25
CA PRO A 40 -8.73 4.16 20.39
C PRO A 40 -8.44 2.67 20.17
N ASP A 41 -9.49 1.85 20.09
CA ASP A 41 -9.35 0.42 19.81
C ASP A 41 -9.08 0.20 18.32
N VAL A 42 -7.96 -0.44 17.98
CA VAL A 42 -7.53 -0.66 16.58
C VAL A 42 -8.43 -1.66 15.85
N ILE A 43 -9.07 -2.58 16.57
CA ILE A 43 -10.00 -3.56 15.99
C ILE A 43 -11.28 -2.83 15.55
N VAL A 44 -11.84 -2.02 16.44
CA VAL A 44 -13.04 -1.21 16.16
C VAL A 44 -12.74 -0.21 15.04
N ALA A 45 -11.53 0.38 15.05
CA ALA A 45 -11.12 1.31 14.00
C ALA A 45 -11.06 0.63 12.63
N ALA A 46 -10.44 -0.56 12.53
CA ALA A 46 -10.37 -1.32 11.27
C ALA A 46 -11.77 -1.65 10.74
N GLN A 47 -12.66 -2.18 11.59
CA GLN A 47 -14.04 -2.48 11.19
C GLN A 47 -14.84 -1.26 10.73
N ASN A 48 -14.63 -0.11 11.38
CA ASN A 48 -15.26 1.14 10.96
C ASN A 48 -14.72 1.63 9.62
N ILE A 49 -13.41 1.59 9.42
CA ILE A 49 -12.75 2.02 8.18
C ILE A 49 -13.25 1.19 6.99
N GLU A 50 -13.39 -0.13 7.14
CA GLU A 50 -14.00 -0.99 6.12
C GLU A 50 -15.47 -0.59 5.86
N ARG A 51 -16.26 -0.38 6.93
CA ARG A 51 -17.65 0.07 6.80
C ARG A 51 -17.76 1.43 6.09
N PHE A 52 -16.77 2.29 6.24
CA PHE A 52 -16.68 3.60 5.57
C PHE A 52 -16.20 3.50 4.12
N GLY A 53 -15.91 2.30 3.63
CA GLY A 53 -15.66 2.04 2.21
C GLY A 53 -14.19 1.87 1.82
N ALA A 54 -13.27 1.71 2.76
CA ALA A 54 -11.89 1.30 2.44
C ALA A 54 -11.86 -0.12 1.86
N ASP A 55 -10.93 -0.36 0.93
CA ASP A 55 -10.77 -1.65 0.25
C ASP A 55 -9.74 -2.54 0.96
N GLY A 56 -8.99 -1.99 1.91
CA GLY A 56 -8.01 -2.72 2.69
C GLY A 56 -7.60 -2.02 3.98
N ILE A 57 -6.96 -2.79 4.84
CA ILE A 57 -6.33 -2.35 6.09
C ILE A 57 -4.85 -2.72 6.03
N THR A 58 -3.99 -1.74 6.24
CA THR A 58 -2.54 -1.94 6.33
C THR A 58 -2.05 -1.69 7.74
N VAL A 59 -1.13 -2.53 8.20
CA VAL A 59 -0.45 -2.41 9.50
C VAL A 59 1.03 -2.72 9.39
N HIS A 60 1.84 -2.06 10.23
CA HIS A 60 3.27 -2.31 10.32
C HIS A 60 3.66 -2.60 11.78
N PRO A 61 3.65 -3.87 12.22
CA PRO A 61 4.12 -4.24 13.56
C PRO A 61 5.65 -4.14 13.60
N ARG A 62 6.17 -3.07 14.17
CA ARG A 62 7.62 -2.92 14.38
C ARG A 62 8.07 -3.69 15.61
N PRO A 63 9.36 -4.10 15.68
CA PRO A 63 9.88 -4.86 16.82
C PRO A 63 9.72 -4.17 18.18
N ASP A 64 9.71 -2.83 18.20
CA ASP A 64 9.51 -2.02 19.43
C ASP A 64 8.05 -1.76 19.77
N GLU A 65 7.12 -2.23 18.97
CA GLU A 65 5.67 -2.08 19.16
C GLU A 65 5.20 -0.63 19.41
N ARG A 66 5.94 0.37 18.88
CA ARG A 66 5.62 1.80 19.07
C ARG A 66 4.22 2.20 18.60
N HIS A 67 3.61 1.40 17.72
CA HIS A 67 2.24 1.56 17.24
C HIS A 67 1.49 0.22 17.22
N ILE A 68 1.40 -0.50 16.11
CA ILE A 68 0.81 -1.84 16.05
C ILE A 68 1.66 -2.80 16.88
N ARG A 69 1.01 -3.54 17.78
CA ARG A 69 1.64 -4.60 18.55
C ARG A 69 1.55 -5.93 17.79
N TYR A 70 2.46 -6.84 18.06
CA TYR A 70 2.40 -8.18 17.45
C TYR A 70 1.08 -8.90 17.74
N ALA A 71 0.53 -8.71 18.95
CA ALA A 71 -0.76 -9.25 19.34
C ALA A 71 -1.97 -8.67 18.57
N ASP A 72 -1.83 -7.46 17.99
CA ASP A 72 -2.91 -6.85 17.20
C ASP A 72 -3.10 -7.59 15.87
N VAL A 73 -2.04 -8.12 15.26
CA VAL A 73 -2.06 -8.70 13.91
C VAL A 73 -3.01 -9.89 13.81
N PRO A 74 -2.91 -10.96 14.64
CA PRO A 74 -3.85 -12.06 14.58
C PRO A 74 -5.27 -11.65 15.00
N ALA A 75 -5.43 -10.62 15.84
CA ALA A 75 -6.75 -10.10 16.22
C ALA A 75 -7.41 -9.35 15.04
N LEU A 76 -6.66 -8.50 14.32
CA LEU A 76 -7.11 -7.82 13.12
C LEU A 76 -7.47 -8.82 12.01
N LYS A 77 -6.64 -9.85 11.78
CA LYS A 77 -6.93 -10.88 10.77
C LYS A 77 -8.29 -11.56 10.96
N LYS A 78 -8.76 -11.70 12.20
CA LYS A 78 -10.07 -12.31 12.49
C LYS A 78 -11.25 -11.42 12.09
N VAL A 79 -11.08 -10.11 12.06
CA VAL A 79 -12.16 -9.14 11.88
C VAL A 79 -12.15 -8.42 10.54
N VAL A 80 -10.98 -8.21 9.94
CA VAL A 80 -10.84 -7.58 8.61
C VAL A 80 -11.45 -8.50 7.56
N LYS A 81 -12.36 -7.95 6.74
CA LYS A 81 -13.11 -8.66 5.69
C LYS A 81 -12.60 -8.35 4.29
N THR A 82 -12.02 -7.17 4.12
CA THR A 82 -11.39 -6.72 2.89
C THR A 82 -9.95 -7.23 2.81
N GLU A 83 -9.06 -6.54 2.12
CA GLU A 83 -7.67 -6.92 2.08
C GLU A 83 -6.94 -6.55 3.39
N PHE A 84 -6.18 -7.49 3.94
CA PHE A 84 -5.31 -7.26 5.10
C PHE A 84 -3.85 -7.34 4.67
N ASN A 85 -3.15 -6.21 4.69
CA ASN A 85 -1.74 -6.07 4.37
C ASN A 85 -0.92 -5.88 5.65
N VAL A 86 0.17 -6.64 5.80
CA VAL A 86 1.11 -6.51 6.92
C VAL A 86 2.48 -6.15 6.36
N GLU A 87 2.97 -4.96 6.75
CA GLU A 87 4.27 -4.44 6.37
C GLU A 87 5.32 -4.82 7.41
N GLY A 88 6.55 -5.09 7.00
CA GLY A 88 7.66 -5.27 7.92
C GLY A 88 8.96 -5.70 7.28
N TYR A 89 10.04 -5.52 8.05
CA TYR A 89 11.34 -6.13 7.74
C TYR A 89 11.28 -7.62 8.09
N PRO A 90 11.74 -8.53 7.22
CA PRO A 90 11.58 -9.97 7.40
C PRO A 90 12.57 -10.57 8.42
N THR A 91 12.43 -10.17 9.69
CA THR A 91 13.08 -10.85 10.81
C THR A 91 12.40 -12.21 11.06
N SER A 92 13.07 -13.11 11.81
CA SER A 92 12.47 -14.39 12.22
C SER A 92 11.11 -14.21 12.89
N ASP A 93 11.00 -13.26 13.82
CA ASP A 93 9.76 -13.01 14.58
C ASP A 93 8.65 -12.46 13.68
N PHE A 94 9.00 -11.56 12.74
CA PHE A 94 8.04 -11.06 11.75
C PHE A 94 7.56 -12.18 10.82
N MET A 95 8.47 -13.02 10.33
CA MET A 95 8.13 -14.16 9.47
C MET A 95 7.21 -15.15 10.20
N GLU A 96 7.49 -15.47 11.46
CA GLU A 96 6.62 -16.32 12.27
C GLU A 96 5.23 -15.70 12.44
N LEU A 97 5.16 -14.41 12.76
CA LEU A 97 3.90 -13.67 12.93
C LEU A 97 3.03 -13.73 11.67
N VAL A 98 3.59 -13.43 10.49
CA VAL A 98 2.80 -13.39 9.24
C VAL A 98 2.43 -14.79 8.75
N ILE A 99 3.30 -15.80 8.94
CA ILE A 99 3.00 -17.20 8.60
C ILE A 99 1.85 -17.74 9.46
N GLN A 100 1.82 -17.41 10.75
CA GLN A 100 0.71 -17.80 11.63
C GLN A 100 -0.58 -17.03 11.35
N SER A 101 -0.49 -15.73 11.09
CA SER A 101 -1.65 -14.86 10.89
C SER A 101 -2.24 -14.95 9.48
N LYS A 102 -1.45 -15.30 8.48
CA LYS A 102 -1.83 -15.43 7.05
C LYS A 102 -2.60 -14.20 6.52
N PRO A 103 -1.99 -13.01 6.52
CA PRO A 103 -2.59 -11.86 5.87
C PRO A 103 -2.81 -12.11 4.37
N ASN A 104 -3.58 -11.27 3.71
CA ASN A 104 -3.78 -11.36 2.27
C ASN A 104 -2.51 -10.97 1.51
N GLN A 105 -1.82 -9.93 2.02
CA GLN A 105 -0.57 -9.43 1.48
C GLN A 105 0.45 -9.20 2.59
N VAL A 106 1.72 -9.39 2.24
CA VAL A 106 2.87 -8.96 3.04
C VAL A 106 3.69 -8.00 2.19
N THR A 107 3.91 -6.78 2.70
CA THR A 107 4.81 -5.81 2.07
C THR A 107 6.14 -5.80 2.80
N LEU A 108 7.21 -6.21 2.10
CA LEU A 108 8.57 -6.24 2.64
C LEU A 108 9.17 -4.85 2.58
N VAL A 109 9.56 -4.30 3.75
CA VAL A 109 10.21 -2.98 3.88
C VAL A 109 11.63 -3.14 4.41
N PRO A 110 12.61 -2.31 3.95
CA PRO A 110 14.02 -2.44 4.34
C PRO A 110 14.35 -1.77 5.68
N ASP A 111 13.34 -1.41 6.47
CA ASP A 111 13.52 -0.61 7.67
C ASP A 111 14.36 -1.35 8.72
N ALA A 112 15.50 -0.80 9.07
CA ALA A 112 16.23 -1.24 10.26
C ALA A 112 15.32 -1.12 11.51
N PRO A 113 15.48 -2.00 12.51
CA PRO A 113 14.63 -2.01 13.71
C PRO A 113 14.53 -0.67 14.44
N ASP A 114 15.59 0.16 14.37
CA ASP A 114 15.71 1.48 14.99
C ASP A 114 15.25 2.65 14.08
N ALA A 115 14.91 2.42 12.82
CA ALA A 115 14.43 3.46 11.91
C ALA A 115 13.14 4.11 12.43
N ILE A 116 13.06 5.44 12.44
CA ILE A 116 11.86 6.18 12.89
C ILE A 116 10.69 5.97 11.94
N THR A 117 10.94 5.99 10.65
CA THR A 117 9.98 5.74 9.56
C THR A 117 10.71 5.10 8.39
N SER A 118 9.96 4.54 7.44
CA SER A 118 10.53 4.09 6.18
C SER A 118 11.08 5.30 5.42
N ASN A 119 12.34 5.25 5.03
CA ASN A 119 13.04 6.35 4.38
C ASN A 119 13.83 5.91 3.13
N ALA A 120 13.71 4.66 2.73
CA ALA A 120 14.30 4.10 1.52
C ALA A 120 13.55 2.84 1.09
N GLY A 121 13.57 2.53 -0.20
CA GLY A 121 13.12 1.27 -0.75
C GLY A 121 14.23 0.20 -0.74
N TRP A 122 13.86 -1.05 -0.97
CA TRP A 122 14.83 -2.13 -1.13
C TRP A 122 15.74 -1.92 -2.35
N ASP A 123 17.04 -2.10 -2.17
CA ASP A 123 17.97 -2.38 -3.24
C ASP A 123 17.85 -3.87 -3.63
N VAL A 124 17.03 -4.14 -4.64
CA VAL A 124 16.76 -5.51 -5.09
C VAL A 124 17.94 -6.16 -5.83
N GLU A 125 18.96 -5.39 -6.24
CA GLU A 125 20.17 -5.95 -6.83
C GLU A 125 21.05 -6.52 -5.74
N THR A 126 21.33 -5.73 -4.71
CA THR A 126 22.17 -6.15 -3.56
C THR A 126 21.51 -7.25 -2.73
N HIS A 127 20.18 -7.21 -2.56
CA HIS A 127 19.46 -8.13 -1.67
C HIS A 127 18.69 -9.22 -2.41
N PHE A 128 19.01 -9.50 -3.67
CA PHE A 128 18.24 -10.38 -4.55
C PHE A 128 17.99 -11.79 -3.96
N ASP A 129 19.05 -12.48 -3.54
CA ASP A 129 18.93 -13.85 -3.04
C ASP A 129 18.14 -13.91 -1.73
N PHE A 130 18.37 -12.95 -0.85
CA PHE A 130 17.64 -12.81 0.41
C PHE A 130 16.15 -12.61 0.15
N LEU A 131 15.79 -11.61 -0.66
CA LEU A 131 14.39 -11.33 -1.00
C LEU A 131 13.72 -12.49 -1.72
N SER A 132 14.42 -13.15 -2.65
CA SER A 132 13.89 -14.32 -3.37
C SER A 132 13.56 -15.46 -2.41
N GLY A 133 14.39 -15.70 -1.40
CA GLY A 133 14.14 -16.70 -0.36
C GLY A 133 12.89 -16.38 0.46
N ILE A 134 12.76 -15.14 0.94
CA ILE A 134 11.63 -14.65 1.73
C ILE A 134 10.34 -14.68 0.90
N VAL A 135 10.37 -14.16 -0.33
CA VAL A 135 9.21 -14.18 -1.24
C VAL A 135 8.71 -15.60 -1.46
N LYS A 136 9.62 -16.54 -1.77
CA LYS A 136 9.28 -17.94 -1.99
C LYS A 136 8.61 -18.56 -0.74
N GLU A 137 9.12 -18.28 0.44
CA GLU A 137 8.56 -18.77 1.69
C GLU A 137 7.16 -18.24 1.94
N LEU A 138 6.95 -16.92 1.87
CA LEU A 138 5.64 -16.30 2.06
C LEU A 138 4.60 -16.79 1.04
N LYS A 139 4.99 -16.91 -0.24
CA LYS A 139 4.10 -17.44 -1.29
C LYS A 139 3.76 -18.92 -1.06
N SER A 140 4.66 -19.73 -0.51
CA SER A 140 4.36 -21.12 -0.17
C SER A 140 3.28 -21.27 0.89
N HIS A 141 3.07 -20.22 1.70
CA HIS A 141 1.98 -20.11 2.70
C HIS A 141 0.72 -19.42 2.15
N GLY A 142 0.68 -19.11 0.85
CA GLY A 142 -0.49 -18.56 0.16
C GLY A 142 -0.69 -17.05 0.30
N MET A 143 0.33 -16.32 0.69
CA MET A 143 0.29 -14.85 0.80
C MET A 143 0.78 -14.21 -0.49
N ARG A 144 0.16 -13.10 -0.90
CA ARG A 144 0.68 -12.20 -1.92
C ARG A 144 1.84 -11.40 -1.33
N VAL A 145 2.90 -11.18 -2.09
CA VAL A 145 4.07 -10.44 -1.63
C VAL A 145 4.25 -9.17 -2.45
N SER A 146 4.50 -8.06 -1.76
CA SER A 146 4.90 -6.78 -2.32
C SER A 146 6.27 -6.38 -1.77
N ILE A 147 7.11 -5.74 -2.60
CA ILE A 147 8.42 -5.21 -2.18
C ILE A 147 8.36 -3.68 -2.24
N PHE A 148 8.66 -3.02 -1.11
CA PHE A 148 8.73 -1.56 -1.02
C PHE A 148 10.00 -1.05 -1.69
N MET A 149 9.86 -0.17 -2.71
CA MET A 149 10.95 0.24 -3.60
C MET A 149 10.87 1.71 -3.97
N GLU A 150 12.03 2.28 -4.31
CA GLU A 150 12.09 3.55 -5.02
C GLU A 150 11.50 3.43 -6.44
N ALA A 151 10.98 4.55 -6.96
CA ALA A 151 10.51 4.63 -8.34
C ALA A 151 11.70 4.61 -9.32
N ASN A 152 12.12 3.39 -9.71
CA ASN A 152 13.20 3.16 -10.65
C ASN A 152 12.81 2.08 -11.69
N PRO A 153 12.50 2.47 -12.94
CA PRO A 153 12.05 1.52 -13.97
C PRO A 153 13.10 0.45 -14.32
N ALA A 154 14.40 0.74 -14.15
CA ALA A 154 15.46 -0.22 -14.48
C ALA A 154 15.48 -1.45 -13.54
N LEU A 155 14.94 -1.32 -12.34
CA LEU A 155 14.93 -2.39 -11.33
C LEU A 155 13.70 -3.31 -11.42
N MET A 156 12.68 -2.99 -12.19
CA MET A 156 11.40 -3.73 -12.19
C MET A 156 11.55 -5.17 -12.70
N ALA A 157 12.35 -5.41 -13.72
CA ALA A 157 12.65 -6.77 -14.18
C ALA A 157 13.39 -7.60 -13.11
N LYS A 158 14.29 -6.96 -12.35
CA LYS A 158 15.01 -7.62 -11.25
C LYS A 158 14.08 -7.89 -10.06
N ALA A 159 13.19 -6.96 -9.74
CA ALA A 159 12.14 -7.16 -8.73
C ALA A 159 11.23 -8.35 -9.10
N ALA A 160 10.75 -8.42 -10.33
CA ALA A 160 9.95 -9.54 -10.82
C ALA A 160 10.69 -10.88 -10.72
N ALA A 161 11.99 -10.89 -10.98
CA ALA A 161 12.82 -12.10 -10.89
C ALA A 161 12.96 -12.66 -9.45
N THR A 162 12.67 -11.86 -8.40
CA THR A 162 12.58 -12.38 -7.01
C THR A 162 11.35 -13.27 -6.81
N GLY A 163 10.38 -13.22 -7.72
CA GLY A 163 9.11 -13.92 -7.62
C GLY A 163 8.02 -13.14 -6.89
N THR A 164 8.26 -11.86 -6.52
CA THR A 164 7.24 -11.00 -5.90
C THR A 164 6.04 -10.79 -6.83
N ASP A 165 4.87 -10.54 -6.27
CA ASP A 165 3.65 -10.30 -7.04
C ASP A 165 3.45 -8.83 -7.36
N ARG A 166 3.91 -7.94 -6.45
CA ARG A 166 3.75 -6.49 -6.55
C ARG A 166 5.02 -5.75 -6.12
N VAL A 167 5.09 -4.50 -6.50
CA VAL A 167 5.98 -3.51 -5.89
C VAL A 167 5.15 -2.40 -5.28
N GLU A 168 5.59 -1.85 -4.15
CA GLU A 168 5.01 -0.66 -3.57
C GLU A 168 6.00 0.49 -3.71
N LEU A 169 5.59 1.52 -4.46
CA LEU A 169 6.45 2.65 -4.78
C LEU A 169 6.47 3.66 -3.63
N TYR A 170 7.65 3.96 -3.12
CA TYR A 170 7.88 4.99 -2.10
C TYR A 170 7.67 6.38 -2.71
N THR A 171 6.75 7.17 -2.17
CA THR A 171 6.25 8.38 -2.81
C THR A 171 6.77 9.70 -2.23
N GLU A 172 7.77 9.69 -1.33
CA GLU A 172 8.32 10.93 -0.74
C GLU A 172 8.82 11.91 -1.80
N SER A 173 9.63 11.44 -2.77
CA SER A 173 10.18 12.29 -3.83
C SER A 173 9.10 12.97 -4.67
N TYR A 174 7.99 12.26 -4.92
CA TYR A 174 6.81 12.84 -5.55
C TYR A 174 6.16 13.90 -4.66
N ALA A 175 5.90 13.58 -3.39
CA ALA A 175 5.23 14.49 -2.46
C ALA A 175 6.02 15.79 -2.25
N VAL A 176 7.33 15.70 -2.11
CA VAL A 176 8.23 16.86 -2.00
C VAL A 176 8.24 17.68 -3.28
N GLY A 177 8.35 17.02 -4.44
CA GLY A 177 8.42 17.70 -5.76
C GLY A 177 7.09 18.28 -6.22
N TYR A 178 5.96 17.77 -5.74
CA TYR A 178 4.61 18.06 -6.22
C TYR A 178 4.27 19.56 -6.23
N SER A 179 4.62 20.27 -5.16
CA SER A 179 4.33 21.71 -5.03
C SER A 179 5.19 22.61 -5.93
N PHE A 180 6.29 22.10 -6.46
CA PHE A 180 7.22 22.85 -7.33
C PHE A 180 6.97 22.55 -8.81
N ASP A 181 6.88 21.26 -9.16
CA ASP A 181 6.69 20.78 -10.54
C ASP A 181 6.08 19.37 -10.49
N LYS A 182 4.75 19.30 -10.46
CA LYS A 182 4.04 18.03 -10.33
C LYS A 182 4.26 17.07 -11.53
N GLU A 183 4.48 17.61 -12.72
CA GLU A 183 4.71 16.83 -13.94
C GLU A 183 6.07 16.15 -13.86
N LYS A 184 7.11 16.89 -13.47
CA LYS A 184 8.44 16.34 -13.25
C LYS A 184 8.48 15.37 -12.07
N ALA A 185 7.75 15.68 -11.01
CA ALA A 185 7.71 14.83 -9.82
C ALA A 185 7.07 13.46 -10.08
N VAL A 186 6.01 13.39 -10.90
CA VAL A 186 5.31 12.14 -11.20
C VAL A 186 5.98 11.30 -12.29
N ALA A 187 6.79 11.89 -13.15
CA ALA A 187 7.36 11.24 -14.33
C ALA A 187 8.12 9.93 -14.01
N PRO A 188 8.97 9.84 -12.97
CA PRO A 188 9.63 8.58 -12.61
C PRO A 188 8.63 7.46 -12.24
N PHE A 189 7.52 7.80 -11.58
CA PHE A 189 6.48 6.86 -11.17
C PHE A 189 5.70 6.31 -12.37
N ILE A 190 5.42 7.15 -13.37
CA ILE A 190 4.78 6.73 -14.63
C ILE A 190 5.66 5.68 -15.33
N GLU A 191 6.94 5.96 -15.50
CA GLU A 191 7.85 5.05 -16.19
C GLU A 191 8.09 3.77 -15.39
N THR A 192 8.16 3.86 -14.07
CA THR A 192 8.30 2.69 -13.19
C THR A 192 7.05 1.81 -13.23
N ALA A 193 5.86 2.38 -13.19
CA ALA A 193 4.61 1.63 -13.27
C ALA A 193 4.46 0.89 -14.62
N LYS A 194 4.83 1.52 -15.74
CA LYS A 194 4.89 0.88 -17.06
C LYS A 194 5.87 -0.30 -17.07
N ALA A 195 7.06 -0.11 -16.52
CA ALA A 195 8.08 -1.16 -16.45
C ALA A 195 7.65 -2.31 -15.55
N ALA A 196 7.05 -2.02 -14.40
CA ALA A 196 6.50 -3.03 -13.48
C ALA A 196 5.41 -3.86 -14.16
N HIS A 197 4.44 -3.21 -14.79
CA HIS A 197 3.39 -3.91 -15.55
C HIS A 197 3.96 -4.77 -16.68
N SER A 198 4.95 -4.27 -17.42
CA SER A 198 5.62 -5.03 -18.49
C SER A 198 6.39 -6.24 -17.94
N ALA A 199 6.85 -6.17 -16.70
CA ALA A 199 7.51 -7.28 -15.99
C ALA A 199 6.51 -8.25 -15.32
N GLY A 200 5.20 -8.01 -15.43
CA GLY A 200 4.15 -8.84 -14.83
C GLY A 200 3.88 -8.55 -13.36
N LEU A 201 4.32 -7.40 -12.85
CA LEU A 201 4.11 -6.96 -11.48
C LEU A 201 2.87 -6.08 -11.36
N GLY A 202 2.12 -6.23 -10.28
CA GLY A 202 1.17 -5.22 -9.82
C GLY A 202 1.90 -4.03 -9.18
N VAL A 203 1.23 -2.88 -9.13
CA VAL A 203 1.79 -1.62 -8.65
C VAL A 203 0.96 -1.07 -7.50
N ASN A 204 1.56 -1.02 -6.31
CA ASN A 204 1.05 -0.26 -5.17
C ASN A 204 1.88 1.01 -4.99
N ALA A 205 1.34 1.99 -4.28
CA ALA A 205 2.07 3.18 -3.87
C ALA A 205 1.60 3.66 -2.49
N GLY A 206 2.50 4.27 -1.73
CA GLY A 206 2.13 4.72 -0.40
C GLY A 206 3.16 5.63 0.26
N HIS A 207 2.94 5.90 1.54
CA HIS A 207 3.69 6.65 2.52
C HIS A 207 3.35 8.15 2.56
N ASP A 208 3.58 8.95 1.50
CA ASP A 208 3.47 10.43 1.54
C ASP A 208 2.30 10.99 0.69
N LEU A 209 1.44 10.11 0.17
CA LEU A 209 0.23 10.53 -0.53
C LEU A 209 -0.77 11.16 0.45
N ASN A 210 -1.43 12.25 0.00
CA ASN A 210 -2.37 13.02 0.78
C ASN A 210 -3.44 13.67 -0.11
N MET A 211 -4.45 14.33 0.47
CA MET A 211 -5.55 14.96 -0.26
C MET A 211 -5.10 15.95 -1.35
N ALA A 212 -3.95 16.60 -1.20
CA ALA A 212 -3.49 17.59 -2.18
C ALA A 212 -2.85 16.95 -3.43
N ASN A 213 -2.22 15.77 -3.28
CA ASN A 213 -1.41 15.18 -4.34
C ASN A 213 -1.96 13.85 -4.89
N LEU A 214 -2.88 13.17 -4.19
CA LEU A 214 -3.37 11.84 -4.51
C LEU A 214 -4.07 11.77 -5.87
N LYS A 215 -5.00 12.69 -6.14
CA LYS A 215 -5.77 12.68 -7.39
C LYS A 215 -4.89 12.74 -8.62
N TYR A 216 -3.93 13.66 -8.62
CA TYR A 216 -3.02 13.79 -9.75
C TYR A 216 -2.16 12.55 -9.93
N PHE A 217 -1.65 11.96 -8.83
CA PHE A 217 -0.90 10.70 -8.87
C PHE A 217 -1.74 9.58 -9.48
N ALA A 218 -2.95 9.36 -8.98
CA ALA A 218 -3.88 8.33 -9.45
C ALA A 218 -4.30 8.50 -10.92
N GLN A 219 -4.34 9.74 -11.41
CA GLN A 219 -4.67 10.02 -12.80
C GLN A 219 -3.49 9.83 -13.76
N GLN A 220 -2.26 10.02 -13.29
CA GLN A 220 -1.08 9.99 -14.13
C GLN A 220 -0.35 8.64 -14.13
N VAL A 221 -0.34 7.93 -12.99
CA VAL A 221 0.38 6.66 -12.86
C VAL A 221 -0.49 5.51 -13.41
N PRO A 222 -0.11 4.90 -14.54
CA PRO A 222 -0.87 3.81 -15.13
C PRO A 222 -0.72 2.52 -14.31
N HIS A 223 -1.69 1.62 -14.41
CA HIS A 223 -1.65 0.29 -13.78
C HIS A 223 -1.49 0.33 -12.25
N LEU A 224 -1.89 1.43 -11.59
CA LEU A 224 -1.87 1.54 -10.14
C LEU A 224 -3.00 0.70 -9.55
N ASP A 225 -2.65 -0.36 -8.82
CA ASP A 225 -3.63 -1.29 -8.22
C ASP A 225 -4.18 -0.77 -6.89
N GLU A 226 -3.31 -0.19 -6.06
CA GLU A 226 -3.64 0.16 -4.68
C GLU A 226 -2.79 1.33 -4.19
N VAL A 227 -3.39 2.13 -3.30
CA VAL A 227 -2.63 3.09 -2.48
C VAL A 227 -2.80 2.77 -1.00
N SER A 228 -1.67 2.79 -0.24
CA SER A 228 -1.66 2.61 1.21
C SER A 228 -1.38 3.95 1.88
N ILE A 229 -2.39 4.51 2.58
CA ILE A 229 -2.30 5.85 3.16
C ILE A 229 -2.57 5.80 4.65
N GLY A 230 -1.62 6.33 5.44
CA GLY A 230 -1.70 6.31 6.90
C GLY A 230 -1.67 7.70 7.50
N HIS A 231 -0.50 8.31 7.63
CA HIS A 231 -0.30 9.52 8.41
C HIS A 231 -1.21 10.67 7.96
N ALA A 232 -1.27 10.95 6.67
CA ALA A 232 -2.08 12.03 6.13
C ALA A 232 -3.58 11.79 6.39
N LEU A 233 -4.10 10.60 6.05
CA LEU A 233 -5.51 10.26 6.23
C LEU A 233 -5.93 10.35 7.70
N ILE A 234 -5.14 9.82 8.64
CA ILE A 234 -5.47 9.88 10.07
C ILE A 234 -5.37 11.32 10.60
N SER A 235 -4.43 12.12 10.11
CA SER A 235 -4.33 13.55 10.46
C SER A 235 -5.56 14.33 10.00
N ASP A 236 -6.00 14.12 8.77
CA ASP A 236 -7.22 14.75 8.22
C ASP A 236 -8.46 14.31 9.00
N ALA A 237 -8.50 13.03 9.43
CA ALA A 237 -9.61 12.51 10.21
C ALA A 237 -9.81 13.17 11.58
N LEU A 238 -8.78 13.80 12.14
CA LEU A 238 -8.91 14.61 13.37
C LEU A 238 -9.80 15.85 13.17
N TYR A 239 -9.88 16.35 11.94
CA TYR A 239 -10.65 17.56 11.60
C TYR A 239 -11.98 17.25 10.93
N PHE A 240 -12.02 16.24 10.07
CA PHE A 240 -13.20 15.93 9.25
C PHE A 240 -14.01 14.72 9.76
N GLY A 241 -13.47 13.98 10.73
CA GLY A 241 -14.02 12.70 11.16
C GLY A 241 -13.64 11.57 10.21
N LEU A 242 -13.46 10.35 10.76
CA LEU A 242 -12.86 9.22 10.04
C LEU A 242 -13.70 8.78 8.83
N GLU A 243 -15.03 8.73 8.96
CA GLU A 243 -15.94 8.34 7.87
C GLU A 243 -15.83 9.29 6.68
N ASN A 244 -15.98 10.60 6.93
CA ASN A 244 -15.87 11.60 5.87
C ASN A 244 -14.50 11.54 5.19
N THR A 245 -13.44 11.38 5.97
CA THR A 245 -12.07 11.33 5.45
C THR A 245 -11.86 10.12 4.54
N VAL A 246 -12.29 8.92 4.94
CA VAL A 246 -12.21 7.73 4.08
C VAL A 246 -12.95 7.98 2.76
N GLN A 247 -14.15 8.55 2.79
CA GLN A 247 -14.91 8.86 1.59
C GLN A 247 -14.22 9.94 0.71
N MET A 248 -13.61 10.97 1.32
CA MET A 248 -12.86 11.99 0.59
C MET A 248 -11.69 11.36 -0.16
N TYR A 249 -10.88 10.52 0.50
CA TYR A 249 -9.76 9.82 -0.15
C TYR A 249 -10.23 8.86 -1.25
N LYS A 250 -11.32 8.14 -1.06
CA LYS A 250 -11.93 7.30 -2.11
C LYS A 250 -12.32 8.11 -3.34
N ASN A 251 -12.90 9.29 -3.14
CA ASN A 251 -13.29 10.16 -4.25
C ASN A 251 -12.10 10.69 -5.06
N GLU A 252 -10.93 10.86 -4.44
CA GLU A 252 -9.71 11.26 -5.16
C GLU A 252 -9.18 10.14 -6.08
N LEU A 253 -9.60 8.88 -5.87
CA LEU A 253 -9.20 7.72 -6.66
C LEU A 253 -10.19 7.40 -7.81
N MET A 254 -11.34 8.06 -7.83
CA MET A 254 -12.35 7.94 -8.88
C MET A 254 -12.11 8.94 -10.01
#